data_ade0af0759d2c5deee1518b9c0f013ba
#
_entry.id   ade0af0759d2c5deee1518b9c0f013ba
#
_cell.length_a   1.000
_cell.length_b   1.000
_cell.length_c   1.000
_cell.angle_alpha   90.00
_cell.angle_beta   90.00
_cell.angle_gamma   90.00
#
_symmetry.space_group_name_H-M   'P 1'
#
loop_
_entity.id
_entity.type
_entity.pdbx_description
1 polymer ?
#
loop_
_entity_poly.entity_id
_entity_poly.type
_entity_poly.pdbx_seq_one_letter_code
_entity_poly.pdbx_strand_id
1 'polypeptide(L)'
;NVITSNRGAAAYTSVGPVDIETERRKELAWEGHYLYDLARWNKPVVRTEKDYPLLTMNLEVPFPSTKWALPLPKSELDVNENLVQNPK
;
A
#
# COMPACT_ATOMS: atom_id res chain seq x y z
N ASN A 1 21.04 -9.77 -5.77
CA ASN A 1 22.19 -8.96 -5.31
C ASN A 1 22.66 -7.88 -6.31
N VAL A 2 22.16 -7.89 -7.54
CA VAL A 2 22.49 -6.83 -8.53
C VAL A 2 22.03 -5.45 -8.02
N ILE A 3 20.80 -5.36 -7.48
CA ILE A 3 20.26 -4.12 -6.91
C ILE A 3 21.09 -3.65 -5.71
N THR A 4 21.37 -4.53 -4.77
CA THR A 4 22.16 -4.19 -3.57
C THR A 4 23.57 -3.73 -3.94
N SER A 5 24.21 -4.41 -4.87
CA SER A 5 25.52 -4.03 -5.38
C SER A 5 25.53 -2.64 -6.03
N ASN A 6 24.54 -2.35 -6.88
CA ASN A 6 24.44 -1.04 -7.55
C ASN A 6 24.13 0.11 -6.58
N ARG A 7 23.55 -0.19 -5.41
CA ARG A 7 23.25 0.79 -4.36
C ARG A 7 24.32 0.86 -3.26
N GLY A 8 25.42 0.13 -3.40
CA GLY A 8 26.48 0.07 -2.40
C GLY A 8 26.08 -0.58 -1.08
N ALA A 9 25.02 -1.38 -1.09
CA ALA A 9 24.53 -2.10 0.07
C ALA A 9 25.14 -3.50 0.17
N ALA A 10 25.11 -4.07 1.38
CA ALA A 10 25.60 -5.43 1.62
C ALA A 10 24.75 -6.45 0.84
N ALA A 11 25.42 -7.46 0.29
CA ALA A 11 24.75 -8.55 -0.41
C ALA A 11 24.05 -9.49 0.58
N TYR A 12 22.90 -10.04 0.17
CA TYR A 12 22.24 -11.09 0.93
C TYR A 12 22.94 -12.43 0.73
N THR A 13 23.09 -13.19 1.80
CA THR A 13 23.62 -14.57 1.75
C THR A 13 22.54 -15.56 1.32
N SER A 14 21.27 -15.28 1.70
CA SER A 14 20.08 -15.99 1.24
C SER A 14 18.95 -14.99 1.08
N VAL A 15 18.02 -15.24 0.15
CA VAL A 15 16.93 -14.32 -0.15
C VAL A 15 15.59 -15.02 0.12
N GLY A 16 14.84 -14.50 1.09
CA GLY A 16 13.49 -14.91 1.39
C GLY A 16 12.44 -13.90 0.90
N PRO A 17 11.13 -14.22 1.02
CA PRO A 17 10.05 -13.29 0.62
C PRO A 17 10.13 -11.93 1.32
N VAL A 18 10.51 -11.89 2.59
CA VAL A 18 10.65 -10.65 3.37
C VAL A 18 11.75 -9.75 2.82
N ASP A 19 12.86 -10.35 2.37
CA ASP A 19 13.97 -9.60 1.77
C ASP A 19 13.56 -8.98 0.45
N ILE A 20 12.79 -9.70 -0.36
CA ILE A 20 12.23 -9.20 -1.63
C ILE A 20 11.29 -8.02 -1.38
N GLU A 21 10.38 -8.14 -0.41
CA GLU A 21 9.48 -7.04 -0.03
C GLU A 21 10.25 -5.80 0.42
N THR A 22 11.26 -5.99 1.25
CA THR A 22 12.09 -4.91 1.78
C THR A 22 12.85 -4.19 0.67
N GLU A 23 13.50 -4.92 -0.23
CA GLU A 23 14.24 -4.35 -1.35
C GLU A 23 13.29 -3.67 -2.35
N ARG A 24 12.15 -4.28 -2.65
CA ARG A 24 11.15 -3.66 -3.51
C ARG A 24 10.63 -2.35 -2.93
N ARG A 25 10.37 -2.29 -1.62
CA ARG A 25 9.93 -1.07 -0.93
C ARG A 25 10.97 0.04 -0.99
N LYS A 26 12.25 -0.30 -0.81
CA LYS A 26 13.36 0.65 -0.90
C LYS A 26 13.54 1.19 -2.32
N GLU A 27 13.56 0.31 -3.31
CA GLU A 27 13.83 0.67 -4.70
C GLU A 27 12.71 1.47 -5.34
N LEU A 28 11.46 1.16 -5.02
CA LEU A 28 10.27 1.79 -5.57
C LEU A 28 9.64 2.83 -4.62
N ALA A 29 10.38 3.32 -3.64
CA ALA A 29 9.92 4.38 -2.75
C ALA A 29 9.50 5.62 -3.55
N TRP A 30 8.36 6.22 -3.19
CA TRP A 30 7.76 7.40 -3.84
C TRP A 30 7.22 7.17 -5.27
N GLU A 31 7.24 5.94 -5.78
CA GLU A 31 6.74 5.62 -7.11
C GLU A 31 5.29 5.09 -7.12
N GLY A 32 4.63 5.03 -5.96
CA GLY A 32 3.22 4.66 -5.85
C GLY A 32 2.91 3.16 -5.94
N HIS A 33 3.91 2.30 -5.86
CA HIS A 33 3.72 0.85 -6.01
C HIS A 33 3.36 0.11 -4.71
N TYR A 34 3.68 0.68 -3.54
CA TYR A 34 3.60 -0.04 -2.28
C TYR A 34 2.17 -0.45 -1.89
N LEU A 35 1.19 0.41 -2.12
CA LEU A 35 -0.21 0.10 -1.82
C LEU A 35 -0.72 -1.10 -2.65
N TYR A 36 -0.40 -1.14 -3.92
CA TYR A 36 -0.77 -2.25 -4.80
C TYR A 36 -0.03 -3.54 -4.43
N ASP A 37 1.22 -3.44 -4.00
CA ASP A 37 1.97 -4.59 -3.51
C ASP A 37 1.35 -5.18 -2.25
N LEU A 38 0.93 -4.35 -1.29
CA LEU A 38 0.22 -4.80 -0.09
C LEU A 38 -1.09 -5.52 -0.45
N ALA A 39 -1.87 -4.99 -1.38
CA ALA A 39 -3.10 -5.63 -1.84
C ALA A 39 -2.80 -6.99 -2.50
N ARG A 40 -1.79 -7.06 -3.34
CA ARG A 40 -1.35 -8.28 -4.01
C ARG A 40 -0.88 -9.36 -3.03
N TRP A 41 -0.24 -8.96 -1.94
CA TRP A 41 0.26 -9.86 -0.89
C TRP A 41 -0.76 -10.11 0.22
N ASN A 42 -1.97 -9.56 0.14
CA ASN A 42 -3.03 -9.64 1.17
C ASN A 42 -2.56 -9.12 2.53
N LYS A 43 -1.79 -8.05 2.53
CA LYS A 43 -1.25 -7.44 3.75
C LYS A 43 -1.98 -6.16 4.12
N PRO A 44 -2.14 -5.86 5.43
CA PRO A 44 -2.75 -4.62 5.87
C PRO A 44 -1.84 -3.42 5.64
N VAL A 45 -2.43 -2.24 5.56
CA VAL A 45 -1.70 -0.97 5.68
C VAL A 45 -1.52 -0.67 7.16
N VAL A 46 -0.28 -0.60 7.61
CA VAL A 46 0.07 -0.23 8.99
C VAL A 46 0.83 1.09 8.97
N ARG A 47 0.35 2.06 9.74
CA ARG A 47 0.94 3.39 9.91
C ARG A 47 1.47 3.55 11.32
N THR A 48 2.51 4.35 11.48
CA THR A 48 3.02 4.71 12.79
C THR A 48 2.42 6.03 13.27
N GLU A 49 2.38 6.27 14.58
CA GLU A 49 1.93 7.54 15.14
C GLU A 49 2.74 8.74 14.63
N LYS A 50 3.97 8.51 14.23
CA LYS A 50 4.85 9.55 13.66
C LYS A 50 4.40 9.99 12.26
N ASP A 51 3.77 9.10 11.50
CA ASP A 51 3.29 9.41 10.16
C ASP A 51 2.01 10.28 10.21
N TYR A 52 1.24 10.13 11.29
CA TYR A 52 -0.01 10.87 11.50
C TYR A 52 -0.20 11.25 12.97
N PRO A 53 0.09 12.50 13.36
CA PRO A 53 -0.07 12.95 14.75
C PRO A 53 -1.54 13.13 15.19
N LEU A 54 -2.50 12.98 14.29
CA LEU A 54 -3.92 13.14 14.61
C LEU A 54 -4.51 11.82 15.13
N LEU A 55 -4.88 11.80 16.38
CA LEU A 55 -5.41 10.65 17.14
C LEU A 55 -6.70 10.02 16.57
N THR A 56 -7.33 10.64 15.57
CA THR A 56 -8.61 10.21 15.02
C THR A 56 -8.48 9.28 13.78
N MET A 57 -7.26 9.03 13.32
CA MET A 57 -7.05 8.19 12.13
C MET A 57 -6.76 6.74 12.48
N ASN A 58 -7.33 5.83 11.72
CA ASN A 58 -6.99 4.42 11.84
C ASN A 58 -5.52 4.18 11.46
N LEU A 59 -4.72 3.70 12.40
CA LEU A 59 -3.32 3.36 12.16
C LEU A 59 -3.17 2.10 11.33
N GLU A 60 -4.18 1.23 11.35
CA GLU A 60 -4.18 -0.01 10.59
C GLU A 60 -5.44 -0.14 9.75
N VAL A 61 -5.29 -0.48 8.48
CA VAL A 61 -6.38 -0.83 7.57
C VAL A 61 -6.17 -2.29 7.15
N PRO A 62 -7.01 -3.22 7.66
CA PRO A 62 -6.85 -4.64 7.34
C PRO A 62 -7.14 -4.93 5.87
N PHE A 63 -6.67 -6.06 5.38
CA PHE A 63 -7.03 -6.60 4.08
C PHE A 63 -7.70 -7.98 4.26
N PRO A 64 -8.85 -8.24 3.63
CA PRO A 64 -9.65 -7.31 2.82
C PRO A 64 -10.48 -6.31 3.67
N SER A 65 -10.74 -5.14 3.12
CA SER A 65 -11.61 -4.13 3.73
C SER A 65 -12.25 -3.26 2.64
N THR A 66 -13.44 -2.75 2.91
CA THR A 66 -14.12 -1.79 2.02
C THR A 66 -13.33 -0.51 1.79
N LYS A 67 -12.44 -0.17 2.73
CA LYS A 67 -11.57 1.02 2.66
C LYS A 67 -10.47 0.93 1.58
N TRP A 68 -10.24 -0.24 0.99
CA TRP A 68 -9.31 -0.42 -0.11
C TRP A 68 -9.86 0.04 -1.46
N ALA A 69 -11.19 0.13 -1.58
CA ALA A 69 -11.85 0.65 -2.77
C ALA A 69 -12.09 2.15 -2.64
N LEU A 70 -11.67 2.91 -3.65
CA LEU A 70 -11.98 4.34 -3.71
C LEU A 70 -13.48 4.54 -3.95
N PRO A 71 -14.10 5.57 -3.33
CA PRO A 71 -15.48 5.89 -3.60
C PRO A 71 -15.67 6.37 -5.03
N LEU A 72 -16.84 6.10 -5.62
CA LEU A 72 -17.20 6.65 -6.91
C LEU A 72 -17.39 8.17 -6.80
N PRO A 73 -16.91 8.94 -7.79
CA PRO A 73 -17.12 10.39 -7.80
C PRO A 73 -18.59 10.75 -7.75
N LYS A 74 -18.94 11.76 -6.96
CA LYS A 74 -20.33 12.20 -6.85
C LYS A 74 -20.92 12.63 -8.19
N SER A 75 -20.12 13.26 -9.04
CA SER A 75 -20.52 13.67 -10.38
C SER A 75 -21.03 12.52 -11.25
N GLU A 76 -20.45 11.34 -11.11
CA GLU A 76 -20.90 10.15 -11.84
C GLU A 76 -22.19 9.56 -11.26
N LEU A 77 -22.32 9.58 -9.92
CA LEU A 77 -23.53 9.12 -9.24
C LEU A 77 -24.74 10.00 -9.56
N ASP A 78 -24.55 11.31 -9.72
CA ASP A 78 -25.61 12.28 -9.98
C ASP A 78 -26.22 12.15 -11.40
N VAL A 79 -25.43 11.60 -12.35
CA VAL A 79 -25.87 11.48 -13.76
C VAL A 79 -26.26 10.05 -14.18
N ASN A 80 -25.91 9.05 -13.37
CA ASN A 80 -26.19 7.65 -13.69
C ASN A 80 -26.93 6.96 -12.54
N GLU A 81 -28.24 6.80 -12.70
CA GLU A 81 -29.12 6.20 -11.68
C GLU A 81 -28.82 4.71 -11.41
N ASN A 82 -28.09 4.05 -12.32
CA ASN A 82 -27.73 2.65 -12.16
C ASN A 82 -26.44 2.43 -11.33
N LEU A 83 -25.73 3.51 -10.98
CA LEU A 83 -24.52 3.42 -10.15
C LEU A 83 -24.89 3.42 -8.66
N VAL A 84 -24.27 2.49 -7.96
CA VAL A 84 -24.37 2.37 -6.49
C VAL A 84 -23.00 2.65 -5.88
N GLN A 85 -22.97 3.47 -4.85
CA GLN A 85 -21.71 3.81 -4.15
C GLN A 85 -21.10 2.57 -3.50
N ASN A 86 -19.75 2.52 -3.50
CA ASN A 86 -19.02 1.52 -2.76
C ASN A 86 -19.31 1.59 -1.26
N PRO A 87 -19.39 0.45 -0.54
CA PRO A 87 -19.56 0.45 0.91
C PRO A 87 -18.46 1.24 1.62
N LYS A 88 -18.87 1.98 2.65
CA LYS A 88 -17.92 2.74 3.49
C LYS A 88 -17.28 1.85 4.56
#